data_fd0a79c0e65f1745316d2cf630615412
#
_entry.id   fd0a79c0e65f1745316d2cf630615412
#
_cell.length_a   1.000
_cell.length_b   1.000
_cell.length_c   1.000
_cell.angle_alpha   90.00
_cell.angle_beta   90.00
_cell.angle_gamma   90.00
#
_symmetry.space_group_name_H-M   'P 1'
#
loop_
_entity.id
_entity.type
_entity.pdbx_description
1 polymer ?
#
loop_
_entity_poly.entity_id
_entity_poly.type
_entity_poly.pdbx_seq_one_letter_code
_entity_poly.pdbx_strand_id
1 'polypeptide(L)'
;MTLSATFGSIQLGETFSGIITINNDSYHPGIDGSFVHLEVEMQTSTTKVNIGGGGGEGTSLRPGAFMETIVHHEIKELGQHVLACTLSYRIPPALVNSYPVPADDPSDPTLRLLRKYYKFMVSLI
;
A
#
# COMPACT_ATOMS: atom_id res chain seq x y z
N MET A 1 -11.30 2.90 2.05
CA MET A 1 -10.18 2.34 1.27
C MET A 1 -9.75 1.02 1.86
N THR A 2 -9.55 0.03 1.04
CA THR A 2 -8.94 -1.23 1.43
C THR A 2 -7.75 -1.54 0.55
N LEU A 3 -6.81 -2.30 1.10
CA LEU A 3 -5.55 -2.64 0.46
C LEU A 3 -5.33 -4.14 0.64
N SER A 4 -5.01 -4.84 -0.44
CA SER A 4 -4.70 -6.26 -0.40
C SER A 4 -3.52 -6.59 -1.30
N ALA A 5 -2.82 -7.67 -0.97
CA ALA A 5 -1.69 -8.16 -1.76
C ALA A 5 -1.82 -9.66 -1.99
N THR A 6 -1.45 -10.08 -3.19
CA THR A 6 -1.43 -11.49 -3.59
C THR A 6 -0.05 -11.82 -4.12
N PHE A 7 0.55 -12.88 -3.59
CA PHE A 7 1.84 -13.39 -4.03
C PHE A 7 1.97 -14.89 -3.67
N GLY A 8 2.84 -15.59 -4.38
CA GLY A 8 3.08 -17.01 -4.15
C GLY A 8 4.22 -17.29 -3.18
N SER A 9 4.52 -18.57 -2.96
CA SER A 9 5.70 -18.98 -2.19
C SER A 9 6.98 -18.67 -2.97
N ILE A 10 8.05 -18.34 -2.26
CA ILE A 10 9.24 -17.75 -2.85
C ILE A 10 10.48 -18.42 -2.28
N GLN A 11 11.41 -18.72 -3.16
CA GLN A 11 12.70 -19.32 -2.82
C GLN A 11 13.84 -18.35 -3.12
N LEU A 12 14.98 -18.57 -2.50
CA LEU A 12 16.17 -17.77 -2.74
C LEU A 12 16.57 -17.83 -4.23
N GLY A 13 16.89 -16.66 -4.79
CA GLY A 13 17.24 -16.50 -6.19
C GLY A 13 16.07 -16.27 -7.12
N GLU A 14 14.86 -16.48 -6.68
CA GLU A 14 13.67 -16.18 -7.48
C GLU A 14 13.35 -14.70 -7.48
N THR A 15 12.61 -14.27 -8.49
CA THR A 15 12.01 -12.93 -8.50
C THR A 15 10.66 -12.98 -7.81
N PHE A 16 10.54 -12.23 -6.73
CA PHE A 16 9.23 -11.99 -6.11
C PHE A 16 8.37 -11.18 -7.08
N SER A 17 7.14 -11.62 -7.28
CA SER A 17 6.13 -10.87 -8.03
C SER A 17 4.86 -10.81 -7.21
N GLY A 18 4.36 -9.61 -6.99
CA GLY A 18 3.15 -9.41 -6.23
C GLY A 18 2.21 -8.44 -6.92
N ILE A 19 0.92 -8.63 -6.70
CA ILE A 19 -0.14 -7.73 -7.17
C ILE A 19 -0.73 -7.05 -5.94
N ILE A 20 -0.66 -5.72 -5.91
CA ILE A 20 -1.24 -4.90 -4.86
C ILE A 20 -2.52 -4.28 -5.40
N THR A 21 -3.63 -4.52 -4.74
CA THR A 21 -4.93 -3.99 -5.14
C THR A 21 -5.43 -2.98 -4.12
N ILE A 22 -5.85 -1.82 -4.59
CA ILE A 22 -6.45 -0.77 -3.77
C ILE A 22 -7.91 -0.64 -4.21
N ASN A 23 -8.82 -0.75 -3.26
CA ASN A 23 -10.25 -0.56 -3.51
C ASN A 23 -10.74 0.67 -2.76
N ASN A 24 -11.50 1.50 -3.43
CA ASN A 24 -12.27 2.54 -2.76
C ASN A 24 -13.65 2.01 -2.44
N ASP A 25 -13.81 1.49 -1.25
CA ASP A 25 -15.07 0.94 -0.74
C ASP A 25 -15.86 1.97 0.08
N SER A 26 -15.49 3.23 0.01
CA SER A 26 -16.20 4.31 0.68
C SER A 26 -17.52 4.63 -0.02
N TYR A 27 -18.52 4.97 0.78
CA TYR A 27 -19.82 5.45 0.30
C TYR A 27 -19.91 6.98 0.23
N HIS A 28 -18.86 7.69 0.69
CA HIS A 28 -18.82 9.15 0.67
C HIS A 28 -18.28 9.63 -0.67
N PRO A 29 -19.05 10.43 -1.46
CA PRO A 29 -18.60 10.89 -2.78
C PRO A 29 -17.29 11.69 -2.76
N GLY A 30 -17.02 12.37 -1.65
CA GLY A 30 -15.81 13.20 -1.52
C GLY A 30 -14.53 12.42 -1.30
N ILE A 31 -14.57 11.10 -1.07
CA ILE A 31 -13.38 10.28 -0.88
C ILE A 31 -12.79 9.81 -2.20
N ASP A 32 -13.39 10.18 -3.31
CA ASP A 32 -12.79 10.00 -4.63
C ASP A 32 -11.64 10.96 -4.93
N GLY A 33 -11.29 11.84 -3.98
CA GLY A 33 -10.31 12.93 -4.07
C GLY A 33 -9.20 12.83 -5.10
N SER A 34 -8.46 13.89 -5.25
CA SER A 34 -7.41 14.02 -6.27
C SER A 34 -6.07 13.41 -5.85
N PHE A 35 -6.04 12.61 -4.78
CA PHE A 35 -4.79 12.07 -4.29
C PHE A 35 -4.97 10.66 -3.74
N VAL A 36 -4.30 9.71 -4.38
CA VAL A 36 -4.10 8.33 -3.90
C VAL A 36 -2.68 7.94 -4.26
N HIS A 37 -1.87 7.62 -3.27
CA HIS A 37 -0.46 7.28 -3.48
C HIS A 37 -0.10 5.99 -2.73
N LEU A 38 0.49 5.05 -3.44
CA LEU A 38 0.95 3.77 -2.88
C LEU A 38 2.48 3.71 -2.88
N GLU A 39 3.04 3.29 -1.76
CA GLU A 39 4.45 2.91 -1.64
C GLU A 39 4.54 1.46 -1.20
N VAL A 40 5.41 0.69 -1.84
CA VAL A 40 5.65 -0.71 -1.51
C VAL A 40 7.12 -0.91 -1.21
N GLU A 41 7.41 -1.47 -0.05
CA GLU A 41 8.76 -1.68 0.43
C GLU A 41 8.96 -3.14 0.81
N MET A 42 10.09 -3.71 0.41
CA MET A 42 10.51 -5.03 0.87
C MET A 42 11.50 -4.86 2.01
N GLN A 43 11.19 -5.46 3.15
CA GLN A 43 12.01 -5.36 4.36
C GLN A 43 12.56 -6.73 4.75
N THR A 44 13.84 -6.76 5.10
CA THR A 44 14.51 -7.91 5.70
C THR A 44 15.14 -7.46 7.02
N SER A 45 15.85 -8.37 7.70
CA SER A 45 16.58 -7.99 8.92
C SER A 45 17.72 -7.00 8.66
N THR A 46 18.17 -6.87 7.40
CA THR A 46 19.33 -6.06 7.05
C THR A 46 19.01 -4.91 6.11
N THR A 47 17.91 -4.97 5.37
CA THR A 47 17.60 -3.99 4.32
C THR A 47 16.15 -3.56 4.30
N LYS A 48 15.92 -2.37 3.73
CA LYS A 48 14.61 -1.86 3.37
C LYS A 48 14.71 -1.26 1.97
N VAL A 49 13.99 -1.80 1.01
CA VAL A 49 14.09 -1.41 -0.40
C VAL A 49 12.71 -1.07 -0.93
N ASN A 50 12.58 0.12 -1.50
CA ASN A 50 11.35 0.47 -2.23
C ASN A 50 11.31 -0.34 -3.53
N ILE A 51 10.26 -1.13 -3.73
CA ILE A 51 10.13 -2.01 -4.89
C ILE A 51 9.02 -1.59 -5.84
N GLY A 52 8.30 -0.53 -5.53
CA GLY A 52 7.26 -0.04 -6.42
C GLY A 52 6.22 0.79 -5.71
N GLY A 53 5.15 1.02 -6.43
CA GLY A 53 4.03 1.83 -6.00
C GLY A 53 3.46 2.60 -7.17
N GLY A 54 2.68 3.62 -6.89
CA GLY A 54 2.10 4.46 -7.94
C GLY A 54 1.14 5.49 -7.39
N GLY A 55 0.62 6.32 -8.29
CA GLY A 55 -0.30 7.38 -7.95
C GLY A 55 0.40 8.67 -7.54
N GLY A 56 -0.34 9.55 -6.88
CA GLY A 56 0.12 10.86 -6.42
C GLY A 56 -0.86 11.95 -6.79
N GLU A 57 -0.38 13.20 -6.88
CA GLU A 57 -1.22 14.33 -7.27
C GLU A 57 -1.88 14.08 -8.62
N GLY A 58 -3.18 14.33 -8.71
CA GLY A 58 -3.96 14.09 -9.92
C GLY A 58 -4.45 12.67 -10.10
N THR A 59 -4.02 11.73 -9.28
CA THR A 59 -4.54 10.36 -9.28
C THR A 59 -5.74 10.29 -8.34
N SER A 60 -6.88 9.91 -8.86
CA SER A 60 -8.10 9.74 -8.07
C SER A 60 -8.67 8.34 -8.23
N LEU A 61 -9.39 7.90 -7.22
CA LEU A 61 -10.05 6.59 -7.22
C LEU A 61 -11.48 6.77 -6.75
N ARG A 62 -12.44 6.62 -7.66
CA ARG A 62 -13.87 6.81 -7.37
C ARG A 62 -14.39 5.74 -6.41
N PRO A 63 -15.44 6.04 -5.64
CA PRO A 63 -16.12 5.00 -4.86
C PRO A 63 -16.53 3.82 -5.74
N GLY A 64 -16.23 2.60 -5.27
CA GLY A 64 -16.48 1.38 -6.01
C GLY A 64 -15.42 1.01 -7.05
N ALA A 65 -14.47 1.88 -7.32
CA ALA A 65 -13.38 1.61 -8.25
C ALA A 65 -12.18 0.96 -7.56
N PHE A 66 -11.30 0.38 -8.35
CA PHE A 66 -10.05 -0.20 -7.84
C PHE A 66 -8.88 0.14 -8.77
N MET A 67 -7.67 0.03 -8.23
CA MET A 67 -6.43 0.09 -9.01
C MET A 67 -5.50 -1.03 -8.56
N GLU A 68 -4.69 -1.52 -9.50
CA GLU A 68 -3.72 -2.58 -9.25
C GLU A 68 -2.33 -2.12 -9.61
N THR A 69 -1.35 -2.57 -8.84
CA THR A 69 0.07 -2.33 -9.09
C THR A 69 0.80 -3.65 -8.99
N ILE A 70 1.64 -3.95 -9.98
CA ILE A 70 2.50 -5.13 -9.97
C ILE A 70 3.88 -4.70 -9.51
N VAL A 71 4.43 -5.44 -8.54
CA VAL A 71 5.77 -5.20 -8.03
C VAL A 71 6.65 -6.43 -8.24
N HIS A 72 7.94 -6.20 -8.47
CA HIS A 72 8.94 -7.24 -8.66
C HIS A 72 10.16 -6.95 -7.81
N HIS A 73 10.76 -8.00 -7.26
CA HIS A 73 11.99 -7.87 -6.49
C HIS A 73 12.75 -9.20 -6.49
N GLU A 74 14.02 -9.16 -6.85
CA GLU A 74 14.88 -10.35 -6.76
C GLU A 74 15.20 -10.65 -5.30
N ILE A 75 14.94 -11.88 -4.88
CA ILE A 75 15.16 -12.33 -3.51
C ILE A 75 16.62 -12.79 -3.35
N LYS A 76 17.36 -12.08 -2.50
CA LYS A 76 18.80 -12.31 -2.29
C LYS A 76 19.16 -12.79 -0.88
N GLU A 77 18.19 -12.87 0.02
CA GLU A 77 18.43 -13.25 1.41
C GLU A 77 17.48 -14.36 1.84
N LEU A 78 17.96 -15.21 2.72
CA LEU A 78 17.13 -16.18 3.42
C LEU A 78 16.46 -15.51 4.63
N GLY A 79 15.42 -16.16 5.13
CA GLY A 79 14.76 -15.75 6.36
C GLY A 79 13.50 -14.95 6.14
N GLN A 80 13.11 -14.24 7.18
CA GLN A 80 11.84 -13.51 7.18
C GLN A 80 11.93 -12.25 6.33
N HIS A 81 10.91 -12.09 5.47
CA HIS A 81 10.70 -10.89 4.69
C HIS A 81 9.36 -10.26 5.06
N VAL A 82 9.26 -8.95 4.91
CA VAL A 82 8.02 -8.21 5.11
C VAL A 82 7.76 -7.36 3.89
N LEU A 83 6.63 -7.58 3.26
CA LEU A 83 6.11 -6.69 2.22
C LEU A 83 5.30 -5.60 2.93
N ALA A 84 5.83 -4.38 2.95
CA ALA A 84 5.21 -3.25 3.63
C ALA A 84 4.53 -2.35 2.58
N CYS A 85 3.22 -2.25 2.67
CA CYS A 85 2.42 -1.43 1.77
C CYS A 85 1.85 -0.24 2.53
N THR A 86 2.12 0.96 2.03
CA THR A 86 1.60 2.21 2.60
C THR A 86 0.79 2.95 1.56
N LEU A 87 -0.48 3.12 1.83
CA LEU A 87 -1.41 3.89 0.99
C LEU A 87 -1.69 5.23 1.66
N SER A 88 -1.45 6.32 0.93
CA SER A 88 -1.81 7.67 1.33
C SER A 88 -3.00 8.13 0.50
N TYR A 89 -3.99 8.73 1.14
CA TYR A 89 -5.16 9.28 0.44
C TYR A 89 -5.71 10.48 1.22
N ARG A 90 -6.52 11.30 0.54
CA ARG A 90 -7.11 12.48 1.17
C ARG A 90 -8.61 12.30 1.32
N ILE A 91 -9.13 12.86 2.40
CA ILE A 91 -10.58 12.95 2.65
C ILE A 91 -11.03 14.41 2.51
N PRO A 92 -12.33 14.65 2.25
CA PRO A 92 -12.85 16.01 2.20
C PRO A 92 -12.64 16.73 3.54
N PRO A 93 -12.32 18.03 3.53
CA PRO A 93 -12.16 18.78 4.77
C PRO A 93 -13.40 18.72 5.68
N ALA A 94 -14.59 18.62 5.11
CA ALA A 94 -15.83 18.53 5.87
C ALA A 94 -15.94 17.25 6.72
N LEU A 95 -15.20 16.19 6.38
CA LEU A 95 -15.26 14.90 7.06
C LEU A 95 -14.15 14.70 8.09
N VAL A 96 -13.22 15.65 8.23
CA VAL A 96 -12.02 15.49 9.07
C VAL A 96 -12.37 15.07 10.50
N ASN A 97 -13.38 15.69 11.10
CA ASN A 97 -13.75 15.45 12.50
C ASN A 97 -14.67 14.25 12.70
N SER A 98 -15.28 13.71 11.64
CA SER A 98 -16.22 12.59 11.71
C SER A 98 -15.68 11.31 11.07
N TYR A 99 -14.50 11.36 10.47
CA TYR A 99 -13.91 10.21 9.83
C TYR A 99 -13.34 9.24 10.89
N PRO A 100 -13.65 7.94 10.80
CA PRO A 100 -13.27 6.99 11.85
C PRO A 100 -11.77 6.74 11.99
N VAL A 101 -10.99 7.02 10.94
CA VAL A 101 -9.54 6.90 10.97
C VAL A 101 -8.94 8.23 11.35
N PRO A 102 -8.14 8.32 12.42
CA PRO A 102 -7.55 9.60 12.84
C PRO A 102 -6.49 10.08 11.84
N ALA A 103 -6.24 11.39 11.86
CA ALA A 103 -5.17 11.98 11.06
C ALA A 103 -3.80 11.53 11.59
N ASP A 104 -2.92 11.10 10.66
CA ASP A 104 -1.55 10.76 11.01
C ASP A 104 -0.65 11.98 11.19
N ASP A 105 -0.98 13.09 10.51
CA ASP A 105 -0.20 14.31 10.55
C ASP A 105 -1.11 15.48 10.99
N PRO A 106 -0.87 16.10 12.16
CA PRO A 106 -1.66 17.23 12.61
C PRO A 106 -1.59 18.45 11.67
N SER A 107 -0.52 18.59 10.89
CA SER A 107 -0.38 19.70 9.95
C SER A 107 -1.18 19.50 8.66
N ASP A 108 -1.62 18.27 8.39
CA ASP A 108 -2.47 17.95 7.23
C ASP A 108 -3.61 17.02 7.67
N PRO A 109 -4.67 17.57 8.24
CA PRO A 109 -5.76 16.75 8.80
C PRO A 109 -6.59 16.03 7.73
N THR A 110 -6.43 16.33 6.45
CA THR A 110 -7.13 15.63 5.38
C THR A 110 -6.40 14.36 4.94
N LEU A 111 -5.10 14.25 5.23
CA LEU A 111 -4.30 13.10 4.82
C LEU A 111 -4.57 11.90 5.73
N ARG A 112 -4.76 10.74 5.12
CA ARG A 112 -4.92 9.47 5.83
C ARG A 112 -3.94 8.45 5.28
N LEU A 113 -3.41 7.61 6.15
CA LEU A 113 -2.51 6.53 5.80
C LEU A 113 -3.14 5.19 6.17
N LEU A 114 -3.03 4.24 5.26
CA LEU A 114 -3.39 2.85 5.48
C LEU A 114 -2.13 2.02 5.26
N ARG A 115 -1.72 1.28 6.29
CA ARG A 115 -0.52 0.44 6.24
C ARG A 115 -0.91 -1.01 6.40
N LYS A 116 -0.32 -1.88 5.56
CA LYS A 116 -0.43 -3.32 5.70
C LYS A 116 0.93 -3.99 5.52
N TYR A 117 1.15 -5.02 6.32
CA TYR A 117 2.40 -5.76 6.34
C TYR A 117 2.11 -7.24 6.10
N TYR A 118 2.80 -7.83 5.13
CA TYR A 118 2.67 -9.24 4.80
C TYR A 118 4.01 -9.92 5.03
N LYS A 119 4.03 -10.88 5.96
CA LYS A 119 5.24 -11.59 6.33
C LYS A 119 5.32 -12.91 5.56
N PHE A 120 6.51 -13.25 5.10
CA PHE A 120 6.78 -14.54 4.48
C PHE A 120 8.22 -14.97 4.74
N MET A 121 8.45 -16.28 4.63
CA MET A 121 9.77 -16.86 4.82
C MET A 121 10.37 -17.27 3.48
N VAL A 122 11.64 -16.97 3.30
CA VAL A 122 12.42 -17.40 2.17
C VAL A 122 13.36 -18.50 2.62
N SER A 123 13.28 -19.65 1.95
CA SER A 123 14.12 -20.82 2.24
C SER A 123 14.88 -21.25 0.99
N LEU A 124 15.84 -22.15 1.18
CA LEU A 124 16.58 -22.71 0.05
C LEU A 124 15.71 -23.64 -0.80
N ILE A 125 14.84 -24.35 -0.18
CA ILE A 125 13.86 -25.24 -0.86
C ILE A 125 12.79 -25.65 0.16
#